data_55a301b2cca5401bbf253bb86c9d61a1
#
_entry.id   55a301b2cca5401bbf253bb86c9d61a1
#
_cell.length_a   1.000
_cell.length_b   1.000
_cell.length_c   1.000
_cell.angle_alpha   90.00
_cell.angle_beta   90.00
_cell.angle_gamma   90.00
#
_symmetry.space_group_name_H-M   'P 1'
#
loop_
_entity.id
_entity.type
_entity.pdbx_description
1 polymer ?
#
loop_
_entity_poly.entity_id
_entity_poly.type
_entity_poly.pdbx_seq_one_letter_code
_entity_poly.pdbx_strand_id
1 'polypeptide(L)'
;MKAWVRQRMETILLAVGITELAIGSWMAISPATFFDSVGGFGAENHHYIRDTSTVYFALGIAMLLAARRPAWRAPVLLTAALQYAFHSLNHLIDLGEAEPSWVGPFEFVTIAMSTALLGYLSAVAFEER
;
A
#
# COMPACT_ATOMS: atom_id res chain seq x y z
N MET A 1 8.28 11.44 19.13
CA MET A 1 7.68 10.64 18.03
C MET A 1 8.73 9.93 17.21
N LYS A 2 9.70 10.60 16.58
CA LYS A 2 10.75 9.95 15.74
C LYS A 2 11.53 8.83 16.47
N ALA A 3 11.97 9.05 17.73
CA ALA A 3 12.73 8.04 18.48
C ALA A 3 11.92 6.75 18.71
N TRP A 4 10.65 6.88 19.02
CA TRP A 4 9.75 5.73 19.17
C TRP A 4 9.58 4.97 17.83
N VAL A 5 9.40 5.69 16.73
CA VAL A 5 9.29 5.09 15.38
C VAL A 5 10.57 4.32 15.03
N ARG A 6 11.74 4.89 15.29
CA ARG A 6 13.04 4.21 15.06
C ARG A 6 13.14 2.88 15.81
N GLN A 7 12.76 2.88 17.09
CA GLN A 7 12.77 1.66 17.92
C GLN A 7 11.80 0.59 17.43
N ARG A 8 10.71 0.99 16.75
CA ARG A 8 9.64 0.09 16.28
C ARG A 8 9.69 -0.16 14.77
N MET A 9 10.68 0.38 14.06
CA MET A 9 10.72 0.33 12.59
C MET A 9 10.63 -1.11 12.05
N GLU A 10 11.31 -2.07 12.66
CA GLU A 10 11.20 -3.47 12.28
C GLU A 10 9.75 -3.98 12.39
N THR A 11 9.13 -3.78 13.54
CA THR A 11 7.74 -4.21 13.78
C THR A 11 6.75 -3.54 12.82
N ILE A 12 6.94 -2.24 12.56
CA ILE A 12 6.10 -1.48 11.62
C ILE A 12 6.23 -2.06 10.20
N LEU A 13 7.46 -2.29 9.74
CA LEU A 13 7.70 -2.86 8.41
C LEU A 13 7.15 -4.28 8.28
N LEU A 14 7.24 -5.10 9.33
CA LEU A 14 6.62 -6.43 9.34
C LEU A 14 5.09 -6.31 9.24
N ALA A 15 4.47 -5.42 10.01
CA ALA A 15 3.02 -5.22 9.96
C ALA A 15 2.56 -4.74 8.58
N VAL A 16 3.21 -3.70 8.02
CA VAL A 16 2.90 -3.19 6.69
C VAL A 16 3.10 -4.28 5.63
N GLY A 17 4.23 -4.99 5.65
CA GLY A 17 4.52 -6.05 4.69
C GLY A 17 3.50 -7.19 4.73
N ILE A 18 3.06 -7.61 5.92
CA ILE A 18 1.99 -8.62 6.06
C ILE A 18 0.67 -8.09 5.51
N THR A 19 0.33 -6.82 5.75
CA THR A 19 -0.89 -6.20 5.21
C THR A 19 -0.87 -6.18 3.68
N GLU A 20 0.25 -5.76 3.07
CA GLU A 20 0.41 -5.80 1.61
C GLU A 20 0.21 -7.22 1.05
N LEU A 21 0.84 -8.22 1.66
CA LEU A 21 0.68 -9.62 1.24
C LEU A 21 -0.76 -10.12 1.42
N ALA A 22 -1.45 -9.71 2.46
CA ALA A 22 -2.85 -10.09 2.68
C ALA A 22 -3.78 -9.50 1.60
N ILE A 23 -3.61 -8.19 1.28
CA ILE A 23 -4.36 -7.52 0.22
C ILE A 23 -4.05 -8.18 -1.14
N GLY A 24 -2.78 -8.35 -1.48
CA GLY A 24 -2.36 -9.01 -2.71
C GLY A 24 -2.91 -10.43 -2.84
N SER A 25 -2.93 -11.18 -1.73
CA SER A 25 -3.52 -12.54 -1.70
C SER A 25 -5.03 -12.52 -1.93
N TRP A 26 -5.75 -11.56 -1.34
CA TRP A 26 -7.18 -11.40 -1.57
C TRP A 26 -7.46 -11.10 -3.06
N MET A 27 -6.76 -10.14 -3.64
CA MET A 27 -6.88 -9.80 -5.07
C MET A 27 -6.56 -10.99 -5.99
N ALA A 28 -5.52 -11.77 -5.69
CA ALA A 28 -5.09 -12.89 -6.52
C ALA A 28 -6.02 -14.10 -6.44
N ILE A 29 -6.48 -14.44 -5.21
CA ILE A 29 -7.25 -15.66 -4.96
C ILE A 29 -8.74 -15.45 -5.23
N SER A 30 -9.27 -14.28 -4.87
CA SER A 30 -10.69 -13.97 -4.97
C SER A 30 -10.95 -12.57 -5.56
N PRO A 31 -10.58 -12.34 -6.84
CA PRO A 31 -10.69 -11.04 -7.48
C PRO A 31 -12.13 -10.51 -7.52
N ALA A 32 -13.13 -11.38 -7.69
CA ALA A 32 -14.54 -10.99 -7.65
C ALA A 32 -14.92 -10.38 -6.30
N THR A 33 -14.59 -11.04 -5.19
CA THR A 33 -14.93 -10.51 -3.86
C THR A 33 -14.15 -9.23 -3.53
N PHE A 34 -12.93 -9.08 -4.04
CA PHE A 34 -12.19 -7.83 -3.94
C PHE A 34 -12.91 -6.71 -4.70
N PHE A 35 -13.30 -6.98 -5.96
CA PHE A 35 -14.03 -6.02 -6.79
C PHE A 35 -15.34 -5.58 -6.12
N ASP A 36 -16.17 -6.53 -5.69
CA ASP A 36 -17.46 -6.28 -5.05
C ASP A 36 -17.35 -5.51 -3.72
N SER A 37 -16.19 -5.61 -3.04
CA SER A 37 -16.01 -5.01 -1.72
C SER A 37 -15.41 -3.62 -1.77
N VAL A 38 -14.29 -3.47 -2.48
CA VAL A 38 -13.49 -2.23 -2.49
C VAL A 38 -12.88 -1.88 -3.85
N GLY A 39 -12.91 -2.77 -4.81
CA GLY A 39 -12.29 -2.58 -6.13
C GLY A 39 -13.25 -2.16 -7.23
N GLY A 40 -14.46 -1.73 -6.89
CA GLY A 40 -15.57 -1.50 -7.82
C GLY A 40 -15.43 -0.23 -8.67
N PHE A 41 -14.34 -0.13 -9.43
CA PHE A 41 -14.10 0.97 -10.39
C PHE A 41 -14.24 0.44 -11.82
N GLY A 42 -15.25 0.93 -12.55
CA GLY A 42 -15.50 0.52 -13.92
C GLY A 42 -15.94 -0.95 -14.08
N ALA A 43 -15.57 -1.57 -15.19
CA ALA A 43 -15.93 -2.97 -15.47
C ALA A 43 -15.01 -3.96 -14.74
N GLU A 44 -15.60 -5.01 -14.15
CA GLU A 44 -14.86 -6.07 -13.50
C GLU A 44 -13.89 -6.76 -14.47
N ASN A 45 -12.62 -6.85 -14.08
CA ASN A 45 -11.57 -7.49 -14.85
C ASN A 45 -10.63 -8.28 -13.93
N HIS A 46 -10.87 -9.58 -13.82
CA HIS A 46 -10.09 -10.45 -12.93
C HIS A 46 -8.60 -10.54 -13.31
N HIS A 47 -8.27 -10.47 -14.59
CA HIS A 47 -6.88 -10.47 -15.02
C HIS A 47 -6.16 -9.22 -14.51
N TYR A 48 -6.75 -8.05 -14.72
CA TYR A 48 -6.18 -6.79 -14.26
C TYR A 48 -6.03 -6.74 -12.74
N ILE A 49 -7.03 -7.24 -11.98
CA ILE A 49 -6.95 -7.30 -10.51
C ILE A 49 -5.79 -8.20 -10.07
N ARG A 50 -5.61 -9.37 -10.71
CA ARG A 50 -4.47 -10.26 -10.42
C ARG A 50 -3.14 -9.63 -10.79
N ASP A 51 -3.03 -8.94 -11.92
CA ASP A 51 -1.80 -8.23 -12.30
C ASP A 51 -1.46 -7.15 -11.27
N THR A 52 -2.44 -6.37 -10.83
CA THR A 52 -2.25 -5.37 -9.79
C THR A 52 -1.80 -6.00 -8.47
N SER A 53 -2.28 -7.20 -8.12
CA SER A 53 -1.85 -7.92 -6.92
C SER A 53 -0.35 -8.17 -6.85
N THR A 54 0.32 -8.27 -8.00
CA THR A 54 1.78 -8.50 -8.06
C THR A 54 2.58 -7.34 -7.48
N VAL A 55 2.06 -6.10 -7.56
CA VAL A 55 2.67 -4.93 -6.93
C VAL A 55 2.62 -5.06 -5.40
N TYR A 56 1.47 -5.49 -4.86
CA TYR A 56 1.30 -5.73 -3.42
C TYR A 56 2.23 -6.84 -2.92
N PHE A 57 2.38 -7.94 -3.67
CA PHE A 57 3.34 -9.00 -3.34
C PHE A 57 4.77 -8.47 -3.35
N ALA A 58 5.17 -7.71 -4.37
CA ALA A 58 6.52 -7.16 -4.46
C ALA A 58 6.82 -6.20 -3.30
N LEU A 59 5.91 -5.28 -2.99
CA LEU A 59 6.05 -4.34 -1.86
C LEU A 59 6.06 -5.08 -0.52
N GLY A 60 5.15 -6.03 -0.32
CA GLY A 60 5.06 -6.81 0.91
C GLY A 60 6.36 -7.57 1.19
N ILE A 61 6.88 -8.30 0.20
CA ILE A 61 8.15 -9.02 0.34
C ILE A 61 9.30 -8.03 0.60
N ALA A 62 9.37 -6.92 -0.14
CA ALA A 62 10.41 -5.90 0.06
C ALA A 62 10.37 -5.32 1.49
N MET A 63 9.18 -5.06 2.05
CA MET A 63 9.01 -4.59 3.43
C MET A 63 9.51 -5.62 4.45
N LEU A 64 9.16 -6.90 4.28
CA LEU A 64 9.63 -7.98 5.16
C LEU A 64 11.16 -8.11 5.14
N LEU A 65 11.78 -7.96 3.97
CA LEU A 65 13.24 -7.96 3.83
C LEU A 65 13.87 -6.72 4.47
N ALA A 66 13.27 -5.52 4.27
CA ALA A 66 13.74 -4.27 4.86
C ALA A 66 13.62 -4.26 6.39
N ALA A 67 12.63 -4.96 6.97
CA ALA A 67 12.50 -5.11 8.41
C ALA A 67 13.80 -5.66 9.03
N ARG A 68 14.41 -6.65 8.37
CA ARG A 68 15.65 -7.31 8.83
C ARG A 68 16.95 -6.68 8.29
N ARG A 69 16.86 -5.73 7.36
CA ARG A 69 17.99 -5.09 6.67
C ARG A 69 17.89 -3.58 6.73
N PRO A 70 18.45 -2.90 7.75
CA PRO A 70 18.30 -1.44 7.93
C PRO A 70 18.64 -0.61 6.69
N ALA A 71 19.67 -1.00 5.93
CA ALA A 71 20.07 -0.32 4.70
C ALA A 71 18.98 -0.29 3.60
N TRP A 72 18.00 -1.20 3.66
CA TRP A 72 16.92 -1.29 2.69
C TRP A 72 15.68 -0.47 3.08
N ARG A 73 15.57 -0.06 4.36
CA ARG A 73 14.37 0.60 4.90
C ARG A 73 14.01 1.85 4.11
N ALA A 74 14.93 2.79 3.98
CA ALA A 74 14.67 4.06 3.31
C ALA A 74 14.29 3.90 1.82
N PRO A 75 15.02 3.17 0.96
CA PRO A 75 14.64 3.01 -0.44
C PRO A 75 13.32 2.24 -0.62
N VAL A 76 13.07 1.20 0.18
CA VAL A 76 11.80 0.44 0.08
C VAL A 76 10.62 1.30 0.50
N LEU A 77 10.72 2.03 1.61
CA LEU A 77 9.67 2.94 2.08
C LEU A 77 9.43 4.10 1.10
N LEU A 78 10.48 4.65 0.49
CA LEU A 78 10.33 5.69 -0.53
C LEU A 78 9.59 5.17 -1.76
N THR A 79 9.98 3.99 -2.25
CA THR A 79 9.32 3.36 -3.41
C THR A 79 7.84 3.11 -3.13
N ALA A 80 7.52 2.58 -1.96
CA ALA A 80 6.13 2.37 -1.56
C ALA A 80 5.36 3.68 -1.43
N ALA A 81 5.95 4.71 -0.80
CA ALA A 81 5.32 6.03 -0.68
C ALA A 81 4.99 6.65 -2.06
N LEU A 82 5.90 6.53 -3.03
CA LEU A 82 5.67 7.02 -4.39
C LEU A 82 4.57 6.21 -5.10
N GLN A 83 4.58 4.87 -4.96
CA GLN A 83 3.52 4.01 -5.51
C GLN A 83 2.15 4.42 -4.96
N TYR A 84 2.04 4.58 -3.65
CA TYR A 84 0.78 4.98 -3.00
C TYR A 84 0.38 6.42 -3.33
N ALA A 85 1.34 7.34 -3.55
CA ALA A 85 1.05 8.71 -3.99
C ALA A 85 0.40 8.75 -5.37
N PHE A 86 0.97 8.04 -6.35
CA PHE A 86 0.39 7.94 -7.68
C PHE A 86 -0.94 7.17 -7.67
N HIS A 87 -1.07 6.14 -6.87
CA HIS A 87 -2.32 5.41 -6.68
C HIS A 87 -3.41 6.31 -6.07
N SER A 88 -3.07 7.08 -5.04
CA SER A 88 -3.98 8.07 -4.45
C SER A 88 -4.45 9.12 -5.46
N LEU A 89 -3.57 9.57 -6.35
CA LEU A 89 -3.93 10.50 -7.42
C LEU A 89 -4.95 9.91 -8.39
N ASN A 90 -4.80 8.63 -8.77
CA ASN A 90 -5.79 7.95 -9.61
C ASN A 90 -7.15 7.88 -8.91
N HIS A 91 -7.18 7.49 -7.61
CA HIS A 91 -8.43 7.48 -6.85
C HIS A 91 -9.05 8.86 -6.66
N LEU A 92 -8.26 9.93 -6.63
CA LEU A 92 -8.78 11.30 -6.61
C LEU A 92 -9.46 11.67 -7.94
N ILE A 93 -8.87 11.23 -9.07
CA ILE A 93 -9.44 11.46 -10.40
C ILE A 93 -10.75 10.70 -10.57
N ASP A 94 -10.79 9.44 -10.14
CA ASP A 94 -11.91 8.52 -10.33
C ASP A 94 -12.87 8.49 -9.10
N LEU A 95 -12.85 9.53 -8.27
CA LEU A 95 -13.54 9.58 -6.98
C LEU A 95 -15.04 9.24 -7.07
N GLY A 96 -15.69 9.62 -8.17
CA GLY A 96 -17.12 9.41 -8.42
C GLY A 96 -17.46 8.16 -9.23
N GLU A 97 -16.46 7.40 -9.68
CA GLU A 97 -16.67 6.26 -10.60
C GLU A 97 -16.87 4.92 -9.87
N ALA A 98 -16.73 4.91 -8.53
CA ALA A 98 -16.83 3.69 -7.75
C ALA A 98 -18.29 3.29 -7.45
N GLU A 99 -18.53 1.97 -7.46
CA GLU A 99 -19.76 1.36 -6.99
C GLU A 99 -19.47 0.33 -5.89
N PRO A 100 -20.12 0.42 -4.73
CA PRO A 100 -21.03 1.50 -4.28
C PRO A 100 -20.29 2.85 -4.06
N SER A 101 -21.02 3.96 -4.16
CA SER A 101 -20.46 5.33 -4.20
C SER A 101 -19.59 5.73 -3.00
N TRP A 102 -19.70 5.07 -1.86
CA TRP A 102 -18.85 5.31 -0.68
C TRP A 102 -17.43 4.81 -0.87
N VAL A 103 -17.19 3.84 -1.77
CA VAL A 103 -15.90 3.21 -2.01
C VAL A 103 -14.88 4.23 -2.51
N GLY A 104 -15.23 5.08 -3.47
CA GLY A 104 -14.32 6.08 -4.02
C GLY A 104 -13.70 6.99 -2.96
N PRO A 105 -14.50 7.73 -2.16
CA PRO A 105 -13.96 8.54 -1.06
C PRO A 105 -13.21 7.74 0.01
N PHE A 106 -13.66 6.54 0.35
CA PHE A 106 -13.01 5.67 1.32
C PHE A 106 -11.61 5.26 0.85
N GLU A 107 -11.49 4.76 -0.38
CA GLU A 107 -10.22 4.35 -0.98
C GLU A 107 -9.25 5.53 -1.08
N PHE A 108 -9.71 6.68 -1.60
CA PHE A 108 -8.88 7.87 -1.68
C PHE A 108 -8.30 8.26 -0.31
N VAL A 109 -9.13 8.34 0.72
CA VAL A 109 -8.68 8.75 2.06
C VAL A 109 -7.70 7.74 2.65
N THR A 110 -7.98 6.45 2.56
CA THR A 110 -7.12 5.39 3.12
C THR A 110 -5.77 5.32 2.41
N ILE A 111 -5.76 5.44 1.08
CA ILE A 111 -4.52 5.42 0.28
C ILE A 111 -3.71 6.70 0.51
N ALA A 112 -4.35 7.87 0.60
CA ALA A 112 -3.68 9.14 0.91
C ALA A 112 -3.05 9.13 2.31
N MET A 113 -3.74 8.59 3.31
CA MET A 113 -3.17 8.39 4.66
C MET A 113 -1.99 7.41 4.64
N SER A 114 -2.08 6.34 3.88
CA SER A 114 -0.98 5.38 3.70
C SER A 114 0.23 6.05 3.03
N THR A 115 0.00 6.89 2.02
CA THR A 115 1.04 7.72 1.39
C THR A 115 1.76 8.60 2.41
N ALA A 116 1.01 9.33 3.23
CA ALA A 116 1.57 10.20 4.27
C ALA A 116 2.38 9.41 5.30
N LEU A 117 1.86 8.27 5.76
CA LEU A 117 2.55 7.39 6.70
C LEU A 117 3.86 6.85 6.12
N LEU A 118 3.82 6.26 4.92
CA LEU A 118 5.01 5.68 4.27
C LEU A 118 6.06 6.76 3.96
N GLY A 119 5.63 7.95 3.54
CA GLY A 119 6.51 9.10 3.33
C GLY A 119 7.20 9.55 4.63
N TYR A 120 6.46 9.61 5.73
CA TYR A 120 7.02 9.92 7.04
C TYR A 120 8.02 8.86 7.53
N LEU A 121 7.67 7.57 7.40
CA LEU A 121 8.57 6.46 7.76
C LEU A 121 9.84 6.47 6.90
N SER A 122 9.72 6.76 5.61
CA SER A 122 10.85 6.92 4.71
C SER A 122 11.79 8.03 5.17
N ALA A 123 11.24 9.22 5.50
CA ALA A 123 12.02 10.34 6.00
C ALA A 123 12.78 9.99 7.29
N VAL A 124 12.12 9.30 8.24
CA VAL A 124 12.78 8.83 9.47
C VAL A 124 13.90 7.84 9.17
N ALA A 125 13.69 6.91 8.22
CA ALA A 125 14.71 5.92 7.85
C ALA A 125 15.90 6.54 7.11
N PHE A 126 15.73 7.63 6.37
CA PHE A 126 16.83 8.37 5.75
C PHE A 126 17.72 9.10 6.76
N GLU A 127 17.17 9.54 7.89
CA GLU A 127 17.94 10.18 8.95
C GLU A 127 18.81 9.18 9.78
N GLU A 128 18.60 7.87 9.60
CA GLU A 128 19.36 6.81 10.29
C GLU A 128 20.62 6.34 9.53
N ARG A 129 20.90 6.92 8.35
CA ARG A 129 22.02 6.55 7.48
C ARG A 129 23.29 7.29 7.77
#